data_14eef0ace09bd89bf2016ea30fdbae76
#
_entry.id   14eef0ace09bd89bf2016ea30fdbae76
#
_cell.length_a   1.000
_cell.length_b   1.000
_cell.length_c   1.000
_cell.angle_alpha   90.00
_cell.angle_beta   90.00
_cell.angle_gamma   90.00
#
_symmetry.space_group_name_H-M   'P 1'
#
loop_
_entity.id
_entity.type
_entity.pdbx_description
1 polymer ?
#
loop_
_entity_poly.entity_id
_entity_poly.type
_entity_poly.pdbx_seq_one_letter_code
_entity_poly.pdbx_strand_id
1 'polypeptide(L)'
;VFAIPSVVRVAPGRSATVRLLTFIDGKKLRNNLMNAGSLGNAIGPLTANEYDGYVTFQAQTHAINMPAHMLPRKAARVVALNGSAAGQKTLFNLGVGTAQLQTFSLLGLSPNAPQGGRGEQMPNPDLRAVGVNSVLDPGICGAPGSNFIWEFAFNTWERVSTPVGQFLEVDLDTNGDGVFDYIILNRDLSGLTTLSDGRQVSAVLRLSPTGAIAATSIRFFAENATNTGNTVLRACGNDLGLGLADAGTRLVTAEFYASSWYFGGDADFLGPY
;
A
#
# COMPACT_ATOMS: atom_id res chain seq x y z
N VAL A 1 3.75 27.86 -12.56
CA VAL A 1 3.04 27.11 -13.60
C VAL A 1 3.17 27.87 -14.91
N PHE A 2 3.45 27.14 -16.00
CA PHE A 2 3.58 27.73 -17.33
C PHE A 2 2.62 26.98 -18.28
N ALA A 3 1.96 27.74 -19.17
CA ALA A 3 1.12 27.17 -20.22
C ALA A 3 1.88 27.16 -21.56
N ILE A 4 1.84 26.04 -22.28
CA ILE A 4 2.51 25.91 -23.58
C ILE A 4 1.52 25.29 -24.59
N PRO A 5 1.14 25.99 -25.64
CA PRO A 5 1.36 27.42 -25.89
C PRO A 5 0.55 28.29 -24.92
N SER A 6 1.00 29.52 -24.65
CA SER A 6 0.27 30.48 -23.79
C SER A 6 -0.93 31.13 -24.50
N VAL A 7 -0.97 31.07 -25.83
CA VAL A 7 -2.08 31.56 -26.65
C VAL A 7 -2.43 30.48 -27.67
N VAL A 8 -3.73 30.22 -27.79
CA VAL A 8 -4.28 29.25 -28.75
C VAL A 8 -5.34 29.90 -29.62
N ARG A 9 -5.40 29.53 -30.89
CA ARG A 9 -6.49 29.84 -31.79
C ARG A 9 -7.24 28.57 -32.11
N VAL A 10 -8.51 28.53 -31.80
CA VAL A 10 -9.37 27.37 -32.02
C VAL A 10 -10.45 27.75 -33.02
N ALA A 11 -10.46 27.11 -34.19
CA ALA A 11 -11.49 27.31 -35.17
C ALA A 11 -12.82 26.66 -34.71
N PRO A 12 -13.97 27.09 -35.22
CA PRO A 12 -15.27 26.51 -34.93
C PRO A 12 -15.27 24.98 -35.12
N GLY A 13 -15.78 24.25 -34.14
CA GLY A 13 -15.81 22.76 -34.15
C GLY A 13 -14.46 22.07 -34.02
N ARG A 14 -13.39 22.80 -33.69
CA ARG A 14 -12.05 22.24 -33.48
C ARG A 14 -11.64 22.33 -32.00
N SER A 15 -10.62 21.56 -31.64
CA SER A 15 -9.98 21.59 -30.32
C SER A 15 -8.51 21.92 -30.44
N ALA A 16 -7.93 22.45 -29.36
CA ALA A 16 -6.50 22.66 -29.22
C ALA A 16 -6.05 22.15 -27.84
N THR A 17 -4.84 21.62 -27.78
CA THR A 17 -4.23 21.13 -26.54
C THR A 17 -3.27 22.16 -25.98
N VAL A 18 -3.43 22.51 -24.70
CA VAL A 18 -2.48 23.30 -23.93
C VAL A 18 -1.85 22.42 -22.87
N ARG A 19 -0.53 22.41 -22.80
CA ARG A 19 0.20 21.73 -21.73
C ARG A 19 0.48 22.68 -20.59
N LEU A 20 0.12 22.26 -19.39
CA LEU A 20 0.47 22.97 -18.16
C LEU A 20 1.71 22.31 -17.55
N LEU A 21 2.77 23.09 -17.34
CA LEU A 21 4.00 22.65 -16.70
C LEU A 21 4.07 23.29 -15.31
N THR A 22 4.11 22.46 -14.28
CA THR A 22 4.26 22.88 -12.89
C THR A 22 5.65 22.50 -12.39
N PHE A 23 6.39 23.45 -11.87
CA PHE A 23 7.68 23.23 -11.22
C PHE A 23 7.53 23.43 -9.72
N ILE A 24 7.91 22.40 -8.96
CA ILE A 24 7.81 22.38 -7.52
C ILE A 24 9.19 22.11 -6.93
N ASP A 25 9.68 23.02 -6.11
CA ASP A 25 10.91 22.83 -5.35
C ASP A 25 10.60 21.97 -4.12
N GLY A 26 10.89 20.67 -4.21
CA GLY A 26 10.63 19.72 -3.13
C GLY A 26 11.34 20.05 -1.82
N LYS A 27 12.45 20.80 -1.84
CA LYS A 27 13.16 21.21 -0.62
C LYS A 27 12.36 22.23 0.19
N LYS A 28 11.52 23.05 -0.47
CA LYS A 28 10.68 24.05 0.15
C LYS A 28 9.35 23.53 0.67
N LEU A 29 8.96 22.32 0.28
CA LEU A 29 7.76 21.70 0.80
C LEU A 29 7.90 21.38 2.28
N ARG A 30 6.81 21.45 3.03
CA ARG A 30 6.75 20.97 4.41
C ARG A 30 6.90 19.45 4.44
N ASN A 31 7.44 18.90 5.54
CA ASN A 31 7.38 17.47 5.78
C ASN A 31 5.92 17.09 6.02
N ASN A 32 5.45 16.14 5.24
CA ASN A 32 4.09 15.66 5.34
C ASN A 32 4.14 14.14 5.49
N LEU A 33 3.69 13.64 6.62
CA LEU A 33 3.55 12.22 6.90
C LEU A 33 2.22 11.77 6.27
N MET A 34 2.27 11.44 4.98
CA MET A 34 1.09 10.93 4.27
C MET A 34 0.85 9.43 4.49
N ASN A 35 1.16 8.90 5.65
CA ASN A 35 0.68 7.58 6.07
C ASN A 35 -0.80 7.59 6.47
N ALA A 36 -1.47 8.69 6.18
CA ALA A 36 -2.88 8.86 6.48
C ALA A 36 -3.80 7.87 5.75
N GLY A 37 -3.32 7.19 4.70
CA GLY A 37 -4.11 6.19 3.97
C GLY A 37 -4.59 5.05 4.84
N SER A 38 -3.76 4.56 5.77
CA SER A 38 -4.13 3.52 6.73
C SER A 38 -4.54 4.05 8.10
N LEU A 39 -4.12 5.26 8.47
CA LEU A 39 -4.38 5.86 9.77
C LEU A 39 -5.61 6.78 9.79
N GLY A 40 -6.32 6.93 8.66
CA GLY A 40 -7.58 7.67 8.58
C GLY A 40 -7.42 9.19 8.69
N ASN A 41 -8.14 9.81 9.56
CA ASN A 41 -8.48 11.21 9.64
C ASN A 41 -7.38 12.18 10.16
N ALA A 42 -6.12 11.98 9.87
CA ALA A 42 -5.05 12.95 10.17
C ALA A 42 -5.18 14.20 9.28
N ILE A 43 -6.22 15.00 9.48
CA ILE A 43 -6.64 16.10 8.62
C ILE A 43 -5.56 17.19 8.50
N GLY A 44 -4.92 17.57 9.59
CA GLY A 44 -3.95 18.68 9.61
C GLY A 44 -2.73 18.46 8.70
N PRO A 45 -2.08 17.27 8.67
CA PRO A 45 -0.98 17.01 7.75
C PRO A 45 -1.40 16.92 6.28
N LEU A 46 -2.64 16.54 5.97
CA LEU A 46 -3.08 16.34 4.58
C LEU A 46 -3.13 17.62 3.79
N THR A 47 -3.53 18.74 4.42
CA THR A 47 -3.68 20.04 3.79
C THR A 47 -2.40 20.89 3.79
N ALA A 48 -1.34 20.45 4.46
CA ALA A 48 -0.13 21.25 4.66
C ALA A 48 0.59 21.63 3.35
N ASN A 49 0.44 20.85 2.30
CA ASN A 49 1.04 21.06 0.98
C ASN A 49 -0.03 21.15 -0.12
N GLU A 50 -1.25 21.50 0.23
CA GLU A 50 -2.35 21.64 -0.72
C GLU A 50 -2.24 22.97 -1.46
N TYR A 51 -2.33 22.93 -2.78
CA TYR A 51 -2.29 24.08 -3.66
C TYR A 51 -3.51 24.04 -4.56
N ASP A 52 -4.44 24.95 -4.27
CA ASP A 52 -5.67 25.11 -5.01
C ASP A 52 -5.65 26.37 -5.85
N GLY A 53 -6.34 26.35 -6.97
CA GLY A 53 -6.45 27.49 -7.85
C GLY A 53 -7.28 27.21 -9.09
N TYR A 54 -7.15 28.10 -10.05
CA TYR A 54 -7.83 27.98 -11.32
C TYR A 54 -6.86 28.18 -12.47
N VAL A 55 -7.04 27.40 -13.53
CA VAL A 55 -6.49 27.70 -14.85
C VAL A 55 -7.55 28.47 -15.61
N THR A 56 -7.26 29.73 -15.92
CA THR A 56 -8.21 30.62 -16.63
C THR A 56 -7.85 30.68 -18.10
N PHE A 57 -8.80 30.36 -18.97
CA PHE A 57 -8.73 30.58 -20.40
C PHE A 57 -9.50 31.87 -20.70
N GLN A 58 -8.76 32.94 -21.06
CA GLN A 58 -9.31 34.24 -21.31
C GLN A 58 -9.46 34.49 -22.81
N ALA A 59 -10.66 34.74 -23.27
CA ALA A 59 -10.96 35.29 -24.59
C ALA A 59 -11.42 36.76 -24.47
N GLN A 60 -11.65 37.42 -25.60
CA GLN A 60 -12.05 38.83 -25.61
C GLN A 60 -13.35 39.11 -24.82
N THR A 61 -14.31 38.19 -24.90
CA THR A 61 -15.66 38.35 -24.30
C THR A 61 -15.98 37.30 -23.24
N HIS A 62 -15.15 36.28 -23.07
CA HIS A 62 -15.44 35.15 -22.20
C HIS A 62 -14.20 34.74 -21.42
N ALA A 63 -14.42 34.24 -20.22
CA ALA A 63 -13.41 33.54 -19.41
C ALA A 63 -13.96 32.20 -18.99
N ILE A 64 -13.16 31.16 -19.12
CA ILE A 64 -13.45 29.81 -18.62
C ILE A 64 -12.43 29.51 -17.54
N ASN A 65 -12.91 29.18 -16.35
CA ASN A 65 -12.10 28.78 -15.22
C ASN A 65 -12.19 27.26 -15.04
N MET A 66 -11.06 26.60 -15.04
CA MET A 66 -10.94 25.19 -14.72
C MET A 66 -10.28 25.06 -13.35
N PRO A 67 -10.93 24.45 -12.34
CA PRO A 67 -10.30 24.24 -11.05
C PRO A 67 -9.07 23.36 -11.21
N ALA A 68 -8.03 23.68 -10.47
CA ALA A 68 -6.78 22.92 -10.42
C ALA A 68 -6.40 22.69 -8.97
N HIS A 69 -6.15 21.43 -8.63
CA HIS A 69 -5.74 20.99 -7.32
C HIS A 69 -4.44 20.18 -7.42
N MET A 70 -3.49 20.45 -6.54
CA MET A 70 -2.22 19.73 -6.45
C MET A 70 -1.85 19.46 -5.00
N LEU A 71 -1.41 18.26 -4.71
CA LEU A 71 -0.91 17.86 -3.41
C LEU A 71 0.53 17.31 -3.52
N PRO A 72 1.53 18.17 -3.76
CA PRO A 72 2.91 17.75 -3.88
C PRO A 72 3.50 17.32 -2.54
N ARG A 73 4.40 16.37 -2.58
CA ARG A 73 5.06 15.80 -1.39
C ARG A 73 6.55 15.68 -1.57
N LYS A 74 7.27 15.79 -0.45
CA LYS A 74 8.64 15.29 -0.40
C LYS A 74 8.60 13.77 -0.51
N ALA A 75 9.38 13.22 -1.41
CA ALA A 75 9.54 11.79 -1.55
C ALA A 75 10.99 11.38 -1.33
N ALA A 76 11.21 10.27 -0.68
CA ALA A 76 12.48 9.57 -0.70
C ALA A 76 12.61 8.85 -2.05
N ARG A 77 13.83 8.75 -2.53
CA ARG A 77 14.21 7.90 -3.67
C ARG A 77 15.39 7.05 -3.24
N VAL A 78 15.09 5.92 -2.63
CA VAL A 78 16.12 5.01 -2.17
C VAL A 78 16.59 4.13 -3.33
N VAL A 79 17.89 4.07 -3.53
CA VAL A 79 18.56 3.16 -4.46
C VAL A 79 19.52 2.28 -3.68
N ALA A 80 19.56 1.00 -4.02
CA ALA A 80 20.47 0.03 -3.44
C ALA A 80 21.61 -0.25 -4.42
N LEU A 81 22.83 -0.06 -3.97
CA LEU A 81 24.03 -0.40 -4.72
C LEU A 81 24.73 -1.57 -4.02
N ASN A 82 25.49 -2.34 -4.79
CA ASN A 82 26.33 -3.39 -4.21
C ASN A 82 27.34 -2.76 -3.26
N GLY A 83 27.41 -3.31 -2.05
CA GLY A 83 28.43 -2.95 -1.07
C GLY A 83 29.78 -3.59 -1.35
N SER A 84 30.74 -3.34 -0.48
CA SER A 84 32.11 -3.84 -0.61
C SER A 84 32.24 -5.34 -0.32
N ALA A 85 31.29 -5.94 0.39
CA ALA A 85 31.25 -7.36 0.70
C ALA A 85 30.11 -8.08 -0.05
N ALA A 86 30.28 -9.38 -0.31
CA ALA A 86 29.25 -10.20 -0.92
C ALA A 86 27.96 -10.18 -0.07
N GLY A 87 26.82 -10.00 -0.72
CA GLY A 87 25.52 -9.89 -0.06
C GLY A 87 25.22 -8.55 0.60
N GLN A 88 26.20 -7.66 0.71
CA GLN A 88 26.04 -6.34 1.31
C GLN A 88 25.41 -5.36 0.28
N LYS A 89 24.46 -4.53 0.74
CA LYS A 89 23.90 -3.42 -0.02
C LYS A 89 24.12 -2.11 0.72
N THR A 90 24.50 -1.08 -0.01
CA THR A 90 24.55 0.29 0.48
C THR A 90 23.34 1.03 -0.08
N LEU A 91 22.57 1.67 0.79
CA LEU A 91 21.35 2.38 0.44
C LEU A 91 21.62 3.88 0.39
N PHE A 92 21.23 4.53 -0.69
CA PHE A 92 21.34 5.97 -0.88
C PHE A 92 19.96 6.57 -1.10
N ASN A 93 19.66 7.63 -0.36
CA ASN A 93 18.46 8.41 -0.61
C ASN A 93 18.80 9.59 -1.54
N LEU A 94 18.38 9.50 -2.79
CA LEU A 94 18.51 10.54 -3.81
C LEU A 94 17.32 11.52 -3.81
N GLY A 95 16.32 11.28 -2.97
CA GLY A 95 15.15 12.14 -2.81
C GLY A 95 15.36 13.24 -1.78
N VAL A 96 14.35 14.09 -1.64
CA VAL A 96 14.33 15.20 -0.67
C VAL A 96 13.52 14.89 0.59
N GLY A 97 12.80 13.78 0.61
CA GLY A 97 12.06 13.27 1.77
C GLY A 97 12.86 12.23 2.54
N THR A 98 12.31 11.81 3.66
CA THR A 98 12.78 10.66 4.43
C THR A 98 11.96 9.42 4.10
N ALA A 99 12.54 8.25 4.21
CA ALA A 99 11.84 6.97 4.17
C ALA A 99 12.24 6.12 5.36
N GLN A 100 11.28 5.43 5.92
CA GLN A 100 11.54 4.32 6.81
C GLN A 100 11.87 3.10 5.95
N LEU A 101 12.90 2.37 6.34
CA LEU A 101 13.29 1.15 5.66
C LEU A 101 12.85 -0.05 6.50
N GLN A 102 12.22 -0.98 5.83
CA GLN A 102 11.87 -2.29 6.37
C GLN A 102 12.49 -3.34 5.46
N THR A 103 12.98 -4.41 6.04
CA THR A 103 13.61 -5.53 5.32
C THR A 103 12.79 -6.79 5.52
N PHE A 104 12.64 -7.55 4.45
CA PHE A 104 11.87 -8.78 4.44
C PHE A 104 12.67 -9.89 3.78
N SER A 105 12.51 -11.11 4.26
CA SER A 105 12.90 -12.29 3.52
C SER A 105 11.98 -12.43 2.31
N LEU A 106 12.55 -12.42 1.12
CA LEU A 106 11.78 -12.58 -0.11
C LEU A 106 11.29 -14.02 -0.20
N LEU A 107 9.97 -14.19 -0.35
CA LEU A 107 9.35 -15.50 -0.59
C LEU A 107 9.12 -15.72 -2.08
N GLY A 108 8.50 -14.76 -2.77
CA GLY A 108 8.15 -14.91 -4.17
C GLY A 108 8.25 -13.63 -5.00
N LEU A 109 8.38 -13.84 -6.30
CA LEU A 109 8.36 -12.80 -7.33
C LEU A 109 7.39 -13.21 -8.44
N SER A 110 6.62 -12.25 -8.94
CA SER A 110 5.78 -12.42 -10.12
C SER A 110 6.17 -11.43 -11.22
N PRO A 111 6.20 -11.87 -12.50
CA PRO A 111 6.35 -10.96 -13.61
C PRO A 111 5.10 -10.06 -13.74
N ASN A 112 5.28 -8.87 -14.31
CA ASN A 112 4.13 -8.01 -14.61
C ASN A 112 3.20 -8.70 -15.61
N ALA A 113 1.97 -8.98 -15.21
CA ALA A 113 0.95 -9.51 -16.09
C ALA A 113 0.47 -8.41 -17.06
N PRO A 114 0.25 -8.73 -18.36
CA PRO A 114 -0.32 -7.78 -19.28
C PRO A 114 -1.70 -7.34 -18.78
N GLN A 115 -1.82 -6.05 -18.45
CA GLN A 115 -3.11 -5.47 -18.10
C GLN A 115 -3.99 -5.43 -19.36
N GLY A 116 -5.25 -5.80 -19.26
CA GLY A 116 -6.20 -5.74 -20.35
C GLY A 116 -6.24 -4.37 -21.04
N GLY A 117 -6.66 -4.34 -22.30
CA GLY A 117 -6.68 -3.15 -23.12
C GLY A 117 -7.55 -2.02 -22.56
N ARG A 118 -7.36 -0.80 -23.05
CA ARG A 118 -8.18 0.36 -22.68
C ARG A 118 -9.68 0.05 -22.88
N GLY A 119 -10.45 0.14 -21.81
CA GLY A 119 -11.90 -0.12 -21.80
C GLY A 119 -12.30 -1.40 -21.06
N GLU A 120 -11.37 -2.22 -20.64
CA GLU A 120 -11.61 -3.30 -19.71
C GLU A 120 -11.72 -2.78 -18.27
N GLN A 121 -12.43 -3.51 -17.43
CA GLN A 121 -12.54 -3.21 -16.00
C GLN A 121 -11.13 -3.07 -15.42
N MET A 122 -10.95 -2.18 -14.43
CA MET A 122 -9.68 -2.05 -13.76
C MET A 122 -9.29 -3.42 -13.19
N PRO A 123 -8.12 -3.92 -13.55
CA PRO A 123 -7.71 -5.25 -13.14
C PRO A 123 -7.47 -5.32 -11.64
N ASN A 124 -7.44 -6.53 -11.12
CA ASN A 124 -6.97 -6.78 -9.77
C ASN A 124 -5.52 -6.28 -9.61
N PRO A 125 -5.10 -5.91 -8.40
CA PRO A 125 -3.71 -5.59 -8.14
C PRO A 125 -2.81 -6.75 -8.58
N ASP A 126 -1.76 -6.45 -9.34
CA ASP A 126 -0.79 -7.42 -9.86
C ASP A 126 0.38 -7.52 -8.87
N LEU A 127 0.54 -8.68 -8.24
CA LEU A 127 1.62 -8.96 -7.31
C LEU A 127 2.96 -8.95 -8.04
N ARG A 128 3.90 -8.23 -7.50
CA ARG A 128 5.28 -8.18 -7.97
C ARG A 128 6.22 -8.99 -7.09
N ALA A 129 6.03 -8.85 -5.76
CA ALA A 129 6.85 -9.53 -4.78
C ALA A 129 6.08 -9.72 -3.48
N VAL A 130 6.36 -10.80 -2.78
CA VAL A 130 5.88 -11.03 -1.42
C VAL A 130 7.05 -11.44 -0.53
N GLY A 131 6.94 -11.10 0.75
CA GLY A 131 7.99 -11.40 1.71
C GLY A 131 7.50 -11.40 3.14
N VAL A 132 8.32 -11.92 4.03
CA VAL A 132 8.00 -12.04 5.46
C VAL A 132 9.15 -11.54 6.32
N ASN A 133 8.80 -10.98 7.46
CA ASN A 133 9.72 -10.66 8.54
C ASN A 133 9.06 -10.98 9.87
N SER A 134 9.86 -11.15 10.91
CA SER A 134 9.37 -11.29 12.27
C SER A 134 10.21 -10.45 13.22
N VAL A 135 9.56 -9.81 14.17
CA VAL A 135 10.20 -9.00 15.20
C VAL A 135 9.67 -9.37 16.59
N LEU A 136 10.50 -9.24 17.62
CA LEU A 136 10.03 -9.42 18.99
C LEU A 136 8.96 -8.37 19.31
N ASP A 137 7.92 -8.82 20.00
CA ASP A 137 6.83 -7.94 20.41
C ASP A 137 7.31 -6.89 21.42
N PRO A 138 7.15 -5.59 21.17
CA PRO A 138 7.45 -4.53 22.13
C PRO A 138 6.38 -4.37 23.22
N GLY A 139 5.35 -5.20 23.25
CA GLY A 139 4.26 -5.15 24.23
C GLY A 139 2.87 -4.90 23.64
N ILE A 140 2.69 -5.16 22.35
CA ILE A 140 1.38 -5.02 21.65
C ILE A 140 0.59 -6.33 21.73
N CYS A 141 1.29 -7.47 21.63
CA CYS A 141 0.72 -8.81 21.61
C CYS A 141 0.64 -9.44 23.03
N GLY A 142 1.20 -8.79 24.02
CA GLY A 142 1.28 -9.26 25.40
C GLY A 142 2.36 -8.52 26.17
N ALA A 143 3.02 -9.18 27.13
CA ALA A 143 4.15 -8.58 27.82
C ALA A 143 5.32 -8.41 26.82
N PRO A 144 6.11 -7.32 26.91
CA PRO A 144 7.24 -7.09 26.01
C PRO A 144 8.17 -8.30 25.97
N GLY A 145 8.53 -8.74 24.77
CA GLY A 145 9.42 -9.87 24.55
C GLY A 145 8.82 -11.27 24.86
N SER A 146 7.53 -11.36 25.19
CA SER A 146 6.86 -12.64 25.44
C SER A 146 6.29 -13.28 24.17
N ASN A 147 6.31 -12.56 23.07
CA ASN A 147 5.75 -12.97 21.81
C ASN A 147 6.53 -12.35 20.65
N PHE A 148 6.09 -12.61 19.43
CA PHE A 148 6.62 -11.99 18.21
C PHE A 148 5.48 -11.47 17.35
N ILE A 149 5.81 -10.52 16.47
CA ILE A 149 4.95 -9.99 15.45
C ILE A 149 5.44 -10.50 14.11
N TRP A 150 4.58 -11.10 13.33
CA TRP A 150 4.84 -11.38 11.92
C TRP A 150 4.42 -10.21 11.06
N GLU A 151 5.25 -9.90 10.10
CA GLU A 151 5.04 -8.87 9.10
C GLU A 151 5.03 -9.52 7.72
N PHE A 152 3.91 -9.42 7.00
CA PHE A 152 3.70 -9.94 5.65
C PHE A 152 3.71 -8.77 4.68
N ALA A 153 4.69 -8.72 3.81
CA ALA A 153 4.88 -7.64 2.86
C ALA A 153 4.35 -8.02 1.49
N PHE A 154 3.58 -7.13 0.92
CA PHE A 154 3.11 -7.15 -0.45
C PHE A 154 3.73 -6.00 -1.22
N ASN A 155 4.18 -6.28 -2.43
CA ASN A 155 4.55 -5.26 -3.41
C ASN A 155 3.81 -5.55 -4.70
N THR A 156 3.02 -4.59 -5.18
CA THR A 156 2.32 -4.66 -6.46
C THR A 156 3.05 -3.89 -7.55
N TRP A 157 2.81 -4.24 -8.80
CA TRP A 157 3.35 -3.51 -9.95
C TRP A 157 2.75 -2.12 -10.06
N GLU A 158 1.47 -1.97 -9.71
CA GLU A 158 0.79 -0.70 -9.70
C GLU A 158 1.05 0.05 -8.38
N ARG A 159 0.94 1.37 -8.49
CA ARG A 159 0.96 2.26 -7.32
C ARG A 159 -0.46 2.56 -6.88
N VAL A 160 -0.71 2.44 -5.61
CA VAL A 160 -2.00 2.79 -5.04
C VAL A 160 -1.92 4.02 -4.16
N SER A 161 -2.93 4.87 -4.26
CA SER A 161 -3.06 6.05 -3.40
C SER A 161 -3.63 5.70 -2.03
N THR A 162 -4.46 4.66 -1.97
CA THR A 162 -5.10 4.15 -0.75
C THR A 162 -5.30 2.64 -0.87
N PRO A 163 -5.13 1.88 0.22
CA PRO A 163 -5.35 0.43 0.23
C PRO A 163 -6.84 0.04 0.23
N VAL A 164 -7.77 1.00 0.34
CA VAL A 164 -9.23 0.72 0.46
C VAL A 164 -9.77 -0.07 -0.72
N GLY A 165 -9.25 0.14 -1.91
CA GLY A 165 -9.70 -0.56 -3.12
C GLY A 165 -9.05 -1.92 -3.33
N GLN A 166 -7.98 -2.23 -2.59
CA GLN A 166 -7.26 -3.49 -2.69
C GLN A 166 -7.73 -4.46 -1.60
N PHE A 167 -7.78 -5.72 -1.96
CA PHE A 167 -7.94 -6.83 -1.04
C PHE A 167 -6.66 -7.66 -1.09
N LEU A 168 -5.85 -7.56 -0.06
CA LEU A 168 -4.60 -8.29 0.09
C LEU A 168 -4.78 -9.28 1.24
N GLU A 169 -4.40 -10.53 0.99
CA GLU A 169 -4.68 -11.63 1.87
C GLU A 169 -3.49 -12.59 1.95
N VAL A 170 -3.25 -13.14 3.14
CA VAL A 170 -2.32 -14.23 3.37
C VAL A 170 -3.07 -15.35 4.07
N ASP A 171 -3.09 -16.50 3.45
CA ASP A 171 -3.65 -17.72 4.01
C ASP A 171 -2.53 -18.55 4.62
N LEU A 172 -2.73 -19.01 5.86
CA LEU A 172 -1.71 -19.72 6.62
C LEU A 172 -2.22 -21.11 7.07
N ASP A 173 -1.46 -22.14 6.72
CA ASP A 173 -1.51 -23.46 7.36
C ASP A 173 -0.39 -23.48 8.41
N THR A 174 -0.78 -23.41 9.69
CA THR A 174 0.16 -23.33 10.82
C THR A 174 0.45 -24.67 11.45
N ASN A 175 -0.28 -25.72 11.09
CA ASN A 175 -0.15 -27.05 11.67
C ASN A 175 0.39 -28.10 10.67
N GLY A 176 0.41 -27.78 9.37
CA GLY A 176 0.96 -28.63 8.30
C GLY A 176 0.03 -29.73 7.85
N ASP A 177 -1.29 -29.57 8.02
CA ASP A 177 -2.28 -30.57 7.60
C ASP A 177 -2.83 -30.33 6.18
N GLY A 178 -2.39 -29.25 5.53
CA GLY A 178 -2.81 -28.87 4.18
C GLY A 178 -4.12 -28.09 4.13
N VAL A 179 -4.64 -27.67 5.29
CA VAL A 179 -5.84 -26.82 5.41
C VAL A 179 -5.45 -25.51 6.07
N PHE A 180 -5.93 -24.41 5.55
CA PHE A 180 -5.62 -23.10 6.15
C PHE A 180 -6.35 -22.93 7.50
N ASP A 181 -5.57 -22.54 8.50
CA ASP A 181 -6.04 -22.26 9.86
C ASP A 181 -6.40 -20.80 10.04
N TYR A 182 -5.70 -19.91 9.32
CA TYR A 182 -5.80 -18.46 9.48
C TYR A 182 -5.76 -17.74 8.15
N ILE A 183 -6.49 -16.64 8.10
CA ILE A 183 -6.42 -15.63 7.03
C ILE A 183 -6.00 -14.30 7.67
N ILE A 184 -5.03 -13.63 7.07
CA ILE A 184 -4.62 -12.28 7.44
C ILE A 184 -4.91 -11.36 6.26
N LEU A 185 -5.76 -10.36 6.43
CA LEU A 185 -6.19 -9.50 5.34
C LEU A 185 -6.24 -8.02 5.73
N ASN A 186 -6.12 -7.12 4.76
CA ASN A 186 -6.46 -5.72 4.97
C ASN A 186 -7.96 -5.53 4.86
N ARG A 187 -8.52 -4.78 5.81
CA ARG A 187 -9.95 -4.45 5.79
C ARG A 187 -10.21 -3.08 6.37
N ASP A 188 -11.24 -2.42 5.88
CA ASP A 188 -11.75 -1.21 6.53
C ASP A 188 -12.25 -1.58 7.94
N LEU A 189 -11.80 -0.82 8.93
CA LEU A 189 -12.19 -1.03 10.32
C LEU A 189 -13.72 -0.98 10.51
N SER A 190 -14.42 -0.16 9.72
CA SER A 190 -15.87 -0.09 9.72
C SER A 190 -16.58 -1.38 9.33
N GLY A 191 -15.94 -2.20 8.49
CA GLY A 191 -16.46 -3.51 8.11
C GLY A 191 -16.38 -4.55 9.22
N LEU A 192 -15.67 -4.24 10.31
CA LEU A 192 -15.44 -5.12 11.46
C LEU A 192 -15.98 -4.52 12.76
N THR A 193 -16.29 -3.23 12.77
CA THR A 193 -16.80 -2.48 13.91
C THR A 193 -17.89 -1.50 13.44
N THR A 194 -18.51 -0.80 14.36
CA THR A 194 -19.47 0.26 14.06
C THR A 194 -18.82 1.60 13.73
N LEU A 195 -17.49 1.69 13.79
CA LEU A 195 -16.72 2.91 13.54
C LEU A 195 -16.23 2.91 12.10
N SER A 196 -16.70 3.86 11.28
CA SER A 196 -16.23 4.07 9.91
C SER A 196 -15.48 5.40 9.84
N ASP A 197 -14.17 5.33 9.69
CA ASP A 197 -13.31 6.51 9.51
C ASP A 197 -12.24 6.31 8.42
N GLY A 198 -12.38 5.28 7.60
CA GLY A 198 -11.47 4.96 6.49
C GLY A 198 -10.14 4.32 6.92
N ARG A 199 -9.99 3.95 8.19
CA ARG A 199 -8.79 3.25 8.64
C ARG A 199 -8.77 1.82 8.12
N GLN A 200 -7.65 1.44 7.55
CA GLN A 200 -7.40 0.06 7.14
C GLN A 200 -6.66 -0.69 8.23
N VAL A 201 -7.16 -1.84 8.59
CA VAL A 201 -6.55 -2.70 9.63
C VAL A 201 -6.04 -4.00 9.02
N SER A 202 -5.06 -4.58 9.70
CA SER A 202 -4.66 -5.97 9.50
C SER A 202 -5.54 -6.84 10.39
N ALA A 203 -6.49 -7.53 9.77
CA ALA A 203 -7.41 -8.43 10.48
C ALA A 203 -6.89 -9.87 10.38
N VAL A 204 -6.86 -10.57 11.50
CA VAL A 204 -6.55 -12.00 11.59
C VAL A 204 -7.85 -12.75 11.80
N LEU A 205 -8.21 -13.60 10.86
CA LEU A 205 -9.37 -14.49 10.92
C LEU A 205 -8.88 -15.90 11.24
N ARG A 206 -9.35 -16.46 12.34
CA ARG A 206 -9.15 -17.89 12.62
C ARG A 206 -10.27 -18.68 11.98
N LEU A 207 -9.92 -19.72 11.24
CA LEU A 207 -10.86 -20.62 10.60
C LEU A 207 -11.18 -21.80 11.50
N SER A 208 -12.38 -22.32 11.37
CA SER A 208 -12.78 -23.62 11.88
C SER A 208 -12.34 -24.72 10.90
N PRO A 209 -12.32 -25.99 11.29
CA PRO A 209 -12.04 -27.10 10.37
C PRO A 209 -12.98 -27.20 9.16
N THR A 210 -14.10 -26.49 9.18
CA THR A 210 -15.04 -26.40 8.06
C THR A 210 -14.84 -25.15 7.20
N GLY A 211 -13.79 -24.37 7.45
CA GLY A 211 -13.49 -23.13 6.73
C GLY A 211 -14.32 -21.91 7.16
N ALA A 212 -15.19 -22.05 8.16
CA ALA A 212 -15.95 -20.90 8.67
C ALA A 212 -15.09 -20.05 9.62
N ILE A 213 -15.31 -18.73 9.63
CA ILE A 213 -14.63 -17.81 10.57
C ILE A 213 -15.08 -18.13 12.00
N ALA A 214 -14.15 -18.58 12.82
CA ALA A 214 -14.37 -18.93 14.23
C ALA A 214 -14.03 -17.76 15.17
N ALA A 215 -13.08 -16.91 14.81
CA ALA A 215 -12.68 -15.73 15.59
C ALA A 215 -12.02 -14.69 14.70
N THR A 216 -12.06 -13.42 15.14
CA THR A 216 -11.37 -12.31 14.49
C THR A 216 -10.56 -11.54 15.52
N SER A 217 -9.30 -11.23 15.19
CA SER A 217 -8.41 -10.37 15.98
C SER A 217 -7.95 -9.17 15.15
N ILE A 218 -7.91 -7.99 15.78
CA ILE A 218 -7.44 -6.75 15.17
C ILE A 218 -6.51 -6.06 16.17
N ARG A 219 -5.22 -5.99 15.85
CA ARG A 219 -4.22 -5.33 16.71
C ARG A 219 -3.43 -4.26 15.97
N PHE A 220 -3.38 -4.33 14.65
CA PHE A 220 -2.53 -3.47 13.84
C PHE A 220 -3.34 -2.78 12.75
N PHE A 221 -2.86 -1.59 12.37
CA PHE A 221 -3.26 -1.00 11.10
C PHE A 221 -2.48 -1.68 9.97
N ALA A 222 -3.13 -1.84 8.81
CA ALA A 222 -2.44 -2.20 7.59
C ALA A 222 -1.54 -1.02 7.19
N GLU A 223 -0.24 -1.24 7.07
CA GLU A 223 0.71 -0.21 6.69
C GLU A 223 0.81 -0.12 5.18
N ASN A 224 0.43 1.01 4.62
CA ASN A 224 0.56 1.28 3.19
C ASN A 224 1.29 2.61 2.99
N ALA A 225 2.35 2.58 2.21
CA ALA A 225 3.03 3.80 1.78
C ALA A 225 2.29 4.38 0.56
N THR A 226 1.53 5.45 0.77
CA THR A 226 0.70 6.10 -0.26
C THR A 226 1.46 6.37 -1.57
N ASN A 227 0.85 6.06 -2.72
CA ASN A 227 1.43 6.11 -4.06
C ASN A 227 2.65 5.19 -4.24
N THR A 228 2.67 4.09 -3.54
CA THR A 228 3.58 2.96 -3.79
C THR A 228 2.75 1.69 -3.97
N GLY A 229 3.39 0.61 -4.38
CA GLY A 229 2.79 -0.72 -4.37
C GLY A 229 3.04 -1.48 -3.07
N ASN A 230 3.54 -0.82 -2.01
CA ASN A 230 3.95 -1.51 -0.80
C ASN A 230 2.85 -1.48 0.25
N THR A 231 2.49 -2.66 0.74
CA THR A 231 1.60 -2.83 1.90
C THR A 231 2.18 -3.89 2.83
N VAL A 232 2.08 -3.66 4.13
CA VAL A 232 2.49 -4.61 5.16
C VAL A 232 1.31 -4.92 6.05
N LEU A 233 0.99 -6.20 6.19
CA LEU A 233 0.03 -6.73 7.13
C LEU A 233 0.78 -7.35 8.31
N ARG A 234 0.24 -7.20 9.52
CA ARG A 234 0.87 -7.69 10.75
C ARG A 234 -0.09 -8.56 11.53
N ALA A 235 0.49 -9.57 12.17
CA ALA A 235 -0.22 -10.43 13.11
C ALA A 235 0.66 -10.75 14.32
N CYS A 236 0.04 -10.87 15.48
CA CYS A 236 0.72 -11.42 16.65
C CYS A 236 0.86 -12.95 16.51
N GLY A 237 1.98 -13.51 16.89
CA GLY A 237 2.17 -14.96 16.87
C GLY A 237 1.09 -15.71 17.65
N ASN A 238 0.72 -15.21 18.83
CA ASN A 238 -0.32 -15.85 19.67
C ASN A 238 -1.73 -15.78 19.04
N ASP A 239 -2.03 -14.79 18.20
CA ASP A 239 -3.29 -14.75 17.45
C ASP A 239 -3.33 -15.81 16.35
N LEU A 240 -2.16 -16.34 15.96
CA LEU A 240 -1.94 -17.42 15.01
C LEU A 240 -1.67 -18.78 15.70
N GLY A 241 -1.89 -18.88 16.99
CA GLY A 241 -1.59 -20.09 17.77
C GLY A 241 -0.10 -20.43 17.88
N LEU A 242 0.78 -19.45 17.64
CA LEU A 242 2.23 -19.60 17.64
C LEU A 242 2.86 -18.82 18.80
N GLY A 243 3.93 -19.37 19.39
CA GLY A 243 4.71 -18.74 20.44
C GLY A 243 6.19 -18.66 20.10
N LEU A 244 6.99 -18.04 20.97
CA LEU A 244 8.45 -17.96 20.77
C LEU A 244 9.12 -19.33 20.68
N ALA A 245 8.55 -20.36 21.28
CA ALA A 245 9.07 -21.72 21.20
C ALA A 245 8.95 -22.33 19.79
N ASP A 246 8.03 -21.82 18.98
CA ASP A 246 7.84 -22.27 17.60
C ASP A 246 8.84 -21.62 16.63
N ALA A 247 9.49 -20.52 17.05
CA ALA A 247 10.43 -19.78 16.21
C ALA A 247 11.63 -20.67 15.82
N GLY A 248 11.82 -20.83 14.51
CA GLY A 248 12.87 -21.67 13.92
C GLY A 248 12.63 -23.17 13.98
N THR A 249 11.49 -23.64 14.48
CA THR A 249 11.16 -25.06 14.61
C THR A 249 9.89 -25.46 13.87
N ARG A 250 8.92 -24.57 13.81
CA ARG A 250 7.64 -24.83 13.12
C ARG A 250 7.70 -24.34 11.68
N LEU A 251 7.33 -25.22 10.77
CA LEU A 251 7.04 -24.84 9.38
C LEU A 251 5.61 -24.35 9.28
N VAL A 252 5.42 -23.27 8.55
CA VAL A 252 4.11 -22.67 8.25
C VAL A 252 4.05 -22.47 6.76
N THR A 253 2.99 -22.95 6.13
CA THR A 253 2.74 -22.71 4.72
C THR A 253 1.96 -21.43 4.55
N ALA A 254 2.35 -20.58 3.60
CA ALA A 254 1.73 -19.30 3.33
C ALA A 254 1.39 -19.15 1.85
N GLU A 255 0.20 -18.65 1.56
CA GLU A 255 -0.24 -18.25 0.24
C GLU A 255 -0.68 -16.79 0.26
N PHE A 256 -0.32 -16.04 -0.78
CA PHE A 256 -0.57 -14.60 -0.88
C PHE A 256 -1.49 -14.32 -2.05
N TYR A 257 -2.53 -13.53 -1.78
CA TYR A 257 -3.54 -13.16 -2.77
C TYR A 257 -3.69 -11.65 -2.85
N ALA A 258 -3.95 -11.16 -4.06
CA ALA A 258 -4.28 -9.77 -4.32
C ALA A 258 -5.49 -9.69 -5.25
N SER A 259 -6.52 -8.99 -4.82
CA SER A 259 -7.73 -8.77 -5.60
C SER A 259 -8.30 -7.37 -5.35
N SER A 260 -9.40 -7.04 -5.98
CA SER A 260 -10.10 -5.78 -5.77
C SER A 260 -11.45 -6.00 -5.12
N TRP A 261 -11.81 -5.13 -4.17
CA TRP A 261 -13.15 -5.10 -3.61
C TRP A 261 -14.24 -4.67 -4.61
N TYR A 262 -13.86 -3.95 -5.66
CA TYR A 262 -14.80 -3.28 -6.57
C TYR A 262 -14.89 -3.93 -7.94
N PHE A 263 -13.84 -4.63 -8.33
CA PHE A 263 -13.73 -5.21 -9.68
C PHE A 263 -13.65 -6.71 -9.53
N GLY A 264 -14.60 -7.41 -10.10
CA GLY A 264 -14.58 -8.88 -10.14
C GLY A 264 -13.40 -9.41 -10.97
N GLY A 265 -13.11 -10.68 -10.86
CA GLY A 265 -12.04 -11.38 -11.56
C GLY A 265 -11.27 -12.28 -10.60
N ASP A 266 -10.39 -13.10 -11.14
CA ASP A 266 -9.54 -13.97 -10.35
C ASP A 266 -8.51 -13.14 -9.59
N ALA A 267 -8.26 -13.51 -8.33
CA ALA A 267 -7.18 -12.92 -7.55
C ALA A 267 -5.82 -13.27 -8.19
N ASP A 268 -4.88 -12.33 -8.15
CA ASP A 268 -3.49 -12.69 -8.41
C ASP A 268 -2.92 -13.41 -7.19
N PHE A 269 -1.99 -14.35 -7.43
CA PHE A 269 -1.61 -15.34 -6.45
C PHE A 269 -0.12 -15.64 -6.49
N LEU A 270 0.48 -15.77 -5.30
CA LEU A 270 1.84 -16.24 -5.08
C LEU A 270 1.90 -17.24 -3.93
N GLY A 271 2.42 -18.42 -4.16
CA GLY A 271 2.57 -19.49 -3.16
C GLY A 271 2.34 -20.88 -3.74
N PRO A 272 2.29 -21.94 -2.90
CA PRO A 272 2.60 -21.93 -1.47
C PRO A 272 4.11 -21.81 -1.18
N TYR A 273 4.46 -21.21 -0.05
CA TYR A 273 5.83 -21.02 0.44
C TYR A 273 6.02 -21.66 1.80
#